data_0f962e2e0abdb1a0cfb488fc0b84554d
#
_entry.id   0f962e2e0abdb1a0cfb488fc0b84554d
#
_cell.length_a   1.000
_cell.length_b   1.000
_cell.length_c   1.000
_cell.angle_alpha   90.00
_cell.angle_beta   90.00
_cell.angle_gamma   90.00
#
_symmetry.space_group_name_H-M   'P 1'
#
loop_
_entity.id
_entity.type
_entity.pdbx_description
1 polymer ?
#
loop_
_entity_poly.entity_id
_entity_poly.type
_entity_poly.pdbx_seq_one_letter_code
_entity_poly.pdbx_strand_id
1 'polypeptide(L)'
;YGNYMKEVRKFGKALWEFTGKGNNVDMVFEHPGETTVPVSCFVVKPGGMVVICAGTTGYNLTLDARYLWMQSKRLQGSHFGNSKQANAANELVIDGTLDPCMSELFAWKNIPDAHEKMLNNEHKGGNMSVLVGAANEGQKSLN
;
A
#
# COMPACT_ATOMS: atom_id res chain seq x y z
N TYR A 1 -10.15 19.09 14.32
CA TYR A 1 -9.46 17.95 14.96
C TYR A 1 -10.44 16.88 15.49
N GLY A 2 -11.55 17.28 16.15
CA GLY A 2 -12.53 16.35 16.72
C GLY A 2 -13.20 15.43 15.70
N ASN A 3 -13.62 15.96 14.56
CA ASN A 3 -14.23 15.16 13.50
C ASN A 3 -13.22 14.19 12.86
N TYR A 4 -11.98 14.63 12.63
CA TYR A 4 -10.91 13.79 12.13
C TYR A 4 -10.66 12.59 13.08
N MET A 5 -10.50 12.81 14.37
CA MET A 5 -10.29 11.74 15.35
C MET A 5 -11.48 10.77 15.47
N LYS A 6 -12.68 11.23 15.17
CA LYS A 6 -13.87 10.36 15.10
C LYS A 6 -13.76 9.36 13.94
N GLU A 7 -13.35 9.83 12.76
CA GLU A 7 -13.13 8.96 11.59
C GLU A 7 -11.95 8.03 11.78
N VAL A 8 -10.84 8.49 12.38
CA VAL A 8 -9.69 7.64 12.74
C VAL A 8 -10.11 6.48 13.64
N ARG A 9 -10.93 6.76 14.67
CA ARG A 9 -11.43 5.70 15.57
C ARG A 9 -12.39 4.75 14.87
N LYS A 10 -13.21 5.26 13.94
CA LYS A 10 -14.10 4.43 13.13
C LYS A 10 -13.30 3.47 12.24
N PHE A 11 -12.26 3.98 11.59
CA PHE A 11 -11.34 3.19 10.79
C PHE A 11 -10.63 2.11 11.64
N GLY A 12 -10.10 2.47 12.82
CA GLY A 12 -9.50 1.51 13.73
C GLY A 12 -10.45 0.40 14.18
N LYS A 13 -11.73 0.71 14.39
CA LYS A 13 -12.74 -0.30 14.70
C LYS A 13 -13.01 -1.23 13.52
N ALA A 14 -13.06 -0.71 12.30
CA ALA A 14 -13.20 -1.53 11.09
C ALA A 14 -12.02 -2.49 10.90
N LEU A 15 -10.79 -2.07 11.21
CA LEU A 15 -9.64 -2.97 11.22
C LEU A 15 -9.80 -4.13 12.22
N TRP A 16 -10.41 -3.90 13.37
CA TRP A 16 -10.63 -4.94 14.37
C TRP A 16 -11.64 -6.03 13.95
N GLU A 17 -12.44 -5.78 12.89
CA GLU A 17 -13.27 -6.82 12.28
C GLU A 17 -12.42 -7.91 11.61
N PHE A 18 -11.21 -7.57 11.17
CA PHE A 18 -10.25 -8.49 10.56
C PHE A 18 -9.20 -9.02 11.56
N THR A 19 -8.70 -8.16 12.43
CA THR A 19 -7.60 -8.50 13.35
C THR A 19 -8.08 -9.04 14.70
N GLY A 20 -9.36 -8.90 15.00
CA GLY A 20 -9.94 -9.15 16.32
C GLY A 20 -9.97 -7.90 17.20
N LYS A 21 -10.98 -7.79 18.04
CA LYS A 21 -11.24 -6.62 18.90
C LYS A 21 -10.02 -6.28 19.78
N GLY A 22 -9.55 -5.06 19.64
CA GLY A 22 -8.40 -4.53 20.40
C GLY A 22 -7.03 -4.86 19.80
N ASN A 23 -6.98 -5.66 18.73
CA ASN A 23 -5.73 -6.02 18.06
C ASN A 23 -5.41 -5.01 16.95
N ASN A 24 -4.47 -4.16 17.20
CA ASN A 24 -3.92 -3.27 16.17
C ASN A 24 -2.93 -4.03 15.28
N VAL A 25 -2.66 -3.49 14.10
CA VAL A 25 -1.79 -4.13 13.10
C VAL A 25 -0.30 -4.02 13.49
N ASP A 26 0.50 -5.00 13.09
CA ASP A 26 1.95 -5.03 13.36
C ASP A 26 2.70 -3.95 12.61
N MET A 27 2.31 -3.74 11.37
CA MET A 27 2.95 -2.81 10.44
C MET A 27 1.90 -2.14 9.56
N VAL A 28 2.14 -0.88 9.23
CA VAL A 28 1.41 -0.15 8.19
C VAL A 28 2.39 0.20 7.08
N PHE A 29 2.05 -0.17 5.86
CA PHE A 29 2.74 0.29 4.66
C PHE A 29 2.03 1.55 4.14
N GLU A 30 2.69 2.70 4.30
CA GLU A 30 2.10 4.01 4.10
C GLU A 30 2.56 4.62 2.77
N HIS A 31 1.61 5.03 1.96
CA HIS A 31 1.87 5.58 0.64
C HIS A 31 1.30 7.00 0.42
N PRO A 32 0.08 7.33 0.87
CA PRO A 32 -0.49 8.66 0.67
C PRO A 32 0.28 9.79 1.39
N GLY A 33 0.74 9.59 2.61
CA GLY A 33 1.56 10.56 3.33
C GLY A 33 0.75 11.50 4.23
N GLU A 34 0.70 12.80 3.90
CA GLU A 34 0.22 13.86 4.79
C GLU A 34 -1.15 13.58 5.43
N THR A 35 -2.10 13.08 4.65
CA THR A 35 -3.47 12.87 5.15
C THR A 35 -3.64 11.59 5.95
N THR A 36 -2.80 10.58 5.78
CA THR A 36 -2.99 9.24 6.34
C THR A 36 -1.95 8.81 7.37
N VAL A 37 -0.74 9.38 7.37
CA VAL A 37 0.29 9.05 8.38
C VAL A 37 -0.22 9.16 9.83
N PRO A 38 -1.00 10.19 10.21
CA PRO A 38 -1.54 10.27 11.57
C PRO A 38 -2.45 9.09 11.92
N VAL A 39 -3.26 8.62 10.94
CA VAL A 39 -4.11 7.43 11.09
C VAL A 39 -3.27 6.18 11.22
N SER A 40 -2.27 6.03 10.36
CA SER A 40 -1.33 4.91 10.35
C SER A 40 -0.59 4.78 11.68
N CYS A 41 -0.11 5.90 12.23
CA CYS A 41 0.50 5.94 13.56
C CYS A 41 -0.49 5.59 14.68
N PHE A 42 -1.78 5.88 14.53
CA PHE A 42 -2.79 5.52 15.51
C PHE A 42 -3.10 4.01 15.50
N VAL A 43 -3.28 3.40 14.32
CA VAL A 43 -3.74 2.01 14.18
C VAL A 43 -2.63 0.96 14.32
N VAL A 44 -1.37 1.33 14.17
CA VAL A 44 -0.26 0.40 14.41
C VAL A 44 -0.15 0.09 15.92
N LYS A 45 0.14 -1.16 16.27
CA LYS A 45 0.25 -1.59 17.68
C LYS A 45 1.45 -0.95 18.40
N PRO A 46 1.48 -0.94 19.74
CA PRO A 46 2.68 -0.59 20.48
C PRO A 46 3.89 -1.40 20.02
N GLY A 47 5.05 -0.75 19.84
CA GLY A 47 6.26 -1.36 19.28
C GLY A 47 6.23 -1.62 17.77
N GLY A 48 5.09 -1.40 17.11
CA GLY A 48 4.93 -1.61 15.68
C GLY A 48 5.59 -0.52 14.82
N MET A 49 5.43 -0.63 13.51
CA MET A 49 6.13 0.23 12.56
C MET A 49 5.19 0.77 11.48
N VAL A 50 5.30 2.05 11.17
CA VAL A 50 4.77 2.65 9.94
C VAL A 50 5.94 2.81 8.97
N VAL A 51 5.85 2.17 7.81
CA VAL A 51 6.85 2.31 6.73
C VAL A 51 6.28 3.23 5.67
N ILE A 52 6.92 4.38 5.44
CA ILE A 52 6.50 5.36 4.43
C ILE A 52 7.44 5.32 3.23
N CYS A 53 6.88 5.20 2.03
CA CYS A 53 7.64 5.16 0.78
C CYS A 53 7.22 6.23 -0.24
N ALA A 54 6.17 7.00 0.04
CA ALA A 54 5.67 8.05 -0.86
C ALA A 54 4.89 9.12 -0.07
N GLY A 55 4.44 10.15 -0.76
CA GLY A 55 3.70 11.27 -0.18
C GLY A 55 2.73 11.88 -1.21
N THR A 56 1.83 11.08 -1.76
CA THR A 56 0.91 11.48 -2.84
C THR A 56 0.00 12.65 -2.43
N THR A 57 -0.36 12.74 -1.14
CA THR A 57 -1.23 13.78 -0.60
C THR A 57 -0.48 14.96 0.04
N GLY A 58 0.84 14.90 0.04
CA GLY A 58 1.71 15.94 0.60
C GLY A 58 2.85 15.37 1.45
N TYR A 59 3.84 16.19 1.72
CA TYR A 59 5.10 15.81 2.35
C TYR A 59 5.23 16.28 3.80
N ASN A 60 4.37 17.20 4.24
CA ASN A 60 4.45 17.79 5.58
C ASN A 60 3.57 17.02 6.55
N LEU A 61 4.19 16.15 7.34
CA LEU A 61 3.48 15.28 8.25
C LEU A 61 3.19 15.99 9.57
N THR A 62 1.91 16.08 9.93
CA THR A 62 1.47 16.58 11.23
C THR A 62 0.88 15.44 12.04
N LEU A 63 1.55 15.02 13.08
CA LEU A 63 1.10 13.95 13.96
C LEU A 63 1.32 14.29 15.43
N ASP A 64 0.52 13.68 16.29
CA ASP A 64 0.74 13.76 17.74
C ASP A 64 1.86 12.81 18.14
N ALA A 65 3.02 13.37 18.45
CA ALA A 65 4.22 12.61 18.76
C ALA A 65 4.04 11.64 19.96
N ARG A 66 3.06 11.88 20.83
CA ARG A 66 2.73 10.98 21.94
C ARG A 66 2.36 9.57 21.44
N TYR A 67 1.74 9.45 20.29
CA TYR A 67 1.46 8.14 19.67
C TYR A 67 2.73 7.38 19.27
N LEU A 68 3.84 8.07 19.05
CA LEU A 68 5.13 7.43 18.77
C LEU A 68 5.85 7.05 20.07
N TRP A 69 6.24 8.07 20.89
CA TRP A 69 7.16 7.78 22.00
C TRP A 69 6.51 6.99 23.15
N MET A 70 5.26 7.31 23.54
CA MET A 70 4.60 6.62 24.66
C MET A 70 4.30 5.14 24.37
N GLN A 71 4.30 4.75 23.10
CA GLN A 71 4.01 3.39 22.68
C GLN A 71 5.17 2.75 21.92
N SER A 72 6.36 3.35 21.95
CA SER A 72 7.58 2.86 21.29
C SER A 72 7.37 2.50 19.82
N LYS A 73 6.48 3.22 19.12
CA LYS A 73 6.20 3.00 17.69
C LYS A 73 7.32 3.61 16.84
N ARG A 74 7.48 3.10 15.64
CA ARG A 74 8.50 3.55 14.70
C ARG A 74 7.86 4.13 13.45
N LEU A 75 8.42 5.22 12.94
CA LEU A 75 8.14 5.75 11.61
C LEU A 75 9.43 5.63 10.79
N GLN A 76 9.38 4.81 9.75
CA GLN A 76 10.54 4.43 8.97
C GLN A 76 10.36 4.81 7.50
N GLY A 77 11.28 5.59 6.96
CA GLY A 77 11.35 5.83 5.51
C GLY A 77 11.87 4.60 4.76
N SER A 78 11.31 4.36 3.58
CA SER A 78 11.77 3.34 2.64
C SER A 78 11.91 3.98 1.27
N HIS A 79 13.00 3.71 0.57
CA HIS A 79 13.28 4.29 -0.73
C HIS A 79 14.01 3.30 -1.61
N PHE A 80 13.35 2.91 -2.69
CA PHE A 80 13.83 1.99 -3.72
C PHE A 80 14.48 0.68 -3.23
N GLY A 81 14.73 -0.19 -4.17
CA GLY A 81 15.58 -1.37 -4.05
C GLY A 81 16.66 -1.35 -5.11
N ASN A 82 17.70 -2.12 -4.91
CA ASN A 82 18.69 -2.41 -5.94
C ASN A 82 18.24 -3.60 -6.79
N SER A 83 18.96 -3.89 -7.90
CA SER A 83 18.62 -4.97 -8.82
C SER A 83 18.58 -6.36 -8.14
N LYS A 84 19.44 -6.60 -7.14
CA LYS A 84 19.43 -7.85 -6.38
C LYS A 84 18.15 -8.01 -5.57
N GLN A 85 17.69 -6.92 -4.94
CA GLN A 85 16.44 -6.92 -4.18
C GLN A 85 15.22 -7.05 -5.09
N ALA A 86 15.24 -6.38 -6.26
CA ALA A 86 14.19 -6.53 -7.26
C ALA A 86 14.07 -7.96 -7.77
N ASN A 87 15.21 -8.62 -8.09
CA ASN A 87 15.21 -10.02 -8.49
C ASN A 87 14.70 -10.94 -7.37
N ALA A 88 15.11 -10.72 -6.13
CA ALA A 88 14.62 -11.51 -5.00
C ALA A 88 13.09 -11.34 -4.79
N ALA A 89 12.56 -10.14 -4.97
CA ALA A 89 11.11 -9.91 -4.92
C ALA A 89 10.40 -10.64 -6.08
N ASN A 90 10.99 -10.63 -7.28
CA ASN A 90 10.45 -11.33 -8.43
C ASN A 90 10.40 -12.85 -8.23
N GLU A 91 11.41 -13.45 -7.61
CA GLU A 91 11.39 -14.88 -7.24
C GLU A 91 10.21 -15.21 -6.29
N LEU A 92 9.90 -14.34 -5.33
CA LEU A 92 8.74 -14.51 -4.45
C LEU A 92 7.39 -14.45 -5.19
N VAL A 93 7.33 -13.72 -6.30
CA VAL A 93 6.15 -13.72 -7.19
C VAL A 93 6.09 -15.00 -8.00
N ILE A 94 7.24 -15.46 -8.55
CA ILE A 94 7.32 -16.65 -9.39
C ILE A 94 6.96 -17.91 -8.58
N ASP A 95 7.43 -18.03 -7.34
CA ASP A 95 7.15 -19.17 -6.47
C ASP A 95 5.78 -19.13 -5.79
N GLY A 96 5.02 -18.02 -5.99
CA GLY A 96 3.69 -17.85 -5.43
C GLY A 96 3.65 -17.42 -3.97
N THR A 97 4.79 -17.12 -3.34
CA THR A 97 4.84 -16.59 -1.97
C THR A 97 4.27 -15.18 -1.88
N LEU A 98 4.46 -14.38 -2.93
CA LEU A 98 3.93 -13.02 -3.05
C LEU A 98 2.91 -12.95 -4.19
N ASP A 99 1.65 -12.64 -3.86
CA ASP A 99 0.64 -12.28 -4.86
C ASP A 99 0.84 -10.83 -5.31
N PRO A 100 1.16 -10.57 -6.58
CA PRO A 100 1.27 -9.21 -7.10
C PRO A 100 -0.08 -8.48 -7.19
N CYS A 101 -1.18 -9.10 -6.80
CA CYS A 101 -2.54 -8.57 -6.86
C CYS A 101 -2.90 -8.05 -8.25
N MET A 102 -2.59 -8.82 -9.29
CA MET A 102 -2.83 -8.41 -10.67
C MET A 102 -4.31 -8.51 -11.00
N SER A 103 -4.92 -7.39 -11.39
CA SER A 103 -6.35 -7.29 -11.68
C SER A 103 -6.69 -7.32 -13.16
N GLU A 104 -5.89 -6.66 -13.98
CA GLU A 104 -6.16 -6.50 -15.40
C GLU A 104 -4.87 -6.51 -16.22
N LEU A 105 -4.94 -7.13 -17.40
CA LEU A 105 -3.86 -7.19 -18.40
C LEU A 105 -4.24 -6.36 -19.62
N PHE A 106 -3.29 -5.59 -20.11
CA PHE A 106 -3.44 -4.78 -21.32
C PHE A 106 -2.39 -5.15 -22.37
N ALA A 107 -2.79 -5.15 -23.62
CA ALA A 107 -1.84 -5.17 -24.72
C ALA A 107 -1.11 -3.82 -24.83
N TRP A 108 0.07 -3.83 -25.43
CA TRP A 108 0.88 -2.64 -25.61
C TRP A 108 0.13 -1.47 -26.26
N LYS A 109 -0.65 -1.73 -27.29
CA LYS A 109 -1.46 -0.71 -27.99
C LYS A 109 -2.54 -0.06 -27.13
N ASN A 110 -2.95 -0.71 -26.03
CA ASN A 110 -4.03 -0.27 -25.14
C ASN A 110 -3.51 0.43 -23.87
N ILE A 111 -2.24 0.84 -23.83
CA ILE A 111 -1.68 1.62 -22.73
C ILE A 111 -2.48 2.92 -22.48
N PRO A 112 -2.89 3.70 -23.50
CA PRO A 112 -3.71 4.88 -23.27
C PRO A 112 -5.01 4.58 -22.52
N ASP A 113 -5.70 3.49 -22.87
CA ASP A 113 -6.96 3.07 -22.24
C ASP A 113 -6.73 2.68 -20.76
N ALA A 114 -5.59 2.02 -20.46
CA ALA A 114 -5.21 1.69 -19.10
C ALA A 114 -4.97 2.95 -18.25
N HIS A 115 -4.32 3.96 -18.81
CA HIS A 115 -4.11 5.25 -18.13
C HIS A 115 -5.41 6.02 -17.90
N GLU A 116 -6.31 6.06 -18.89
CA GLU A 116 -7.61 6.72 -18.77
C GLU A 116 -8.45 6.03 -17.67
N LYS A 117 -8.49 4.71 -17.68
CA LYS A 117 -9.17 3.91 -16.66
C LYS A 117 -8.62 4.17 -15.25
N MET A 118 -7.30 4.29 -15.10
CA MET A 118 -6.66 4.63 -13.85
C MET A 118 -7.00 6.07 -13.40
N LEU A 119 -6.96 7.01 -14.31
CA LEU A 119 -7.29 8.42 -14.06
C LEU A 119 -8.74 8.57 -13.54
N ASN A 120 -9.67 7.84 -14.15
CA ASN A 120 -11.08 7.85 -13.78
C ASN A 120 -11.44 6.97 -12.58
N ASN A 121 -10.44 6.26 -12.01
CA ASN A 121 -10.64 5.29 -10.92
C ASN A 121 -11.66 4.17 -11.27
N GLU A 122 -11.66 3.73 -12.52
CA GLU A 122 -12.55 2.69 -13.06
C GLU A 122 -11.90 1.30 -13.09
N HIS A 123 -10.64 1.20 -12.66
CA HIS A 123 -9.91 -0.07 -12.58
C HIS A 123 -10.42 -0.92 -11.41
N LYS A 124 -10.34 -2.22 -11.56
CA LYS A 124 -10.56 -3.17 -10.45
C LYS A 124 -9.45 -2.99 -9.42
N GLY A 125 -9.75 -3.29 -8.16
CA GLY A 125 -8.71 -3.28 -7.13
C GLY A 125 -7.53 -4.18 -7.49
N GLY A 126 -6.30 -3.70 -7.24
CA GLY A 126 -5.06 -4.39 -7.60
C GLY A 126 -4.26 -3.67 -8.70
N ASN A 127 -3.24 -4.35 -9.23
CA ASN A 127 -2.33 -3.80 -10.23
C ASN A 127 -2.81 -4.07 -11.65
N MET A 128 -2.69 -3.06 -12.52
CA MET A 128 -2.82 -3.23 -13.95
C MET A 128 -1.44 -3.47 -14.58
N SER A 129 -1.35 -4.41 -15.49
CA SER A 129 -0.09 -4.78 -16.13
C SER A 129 -0.20 -4.73 -17.65
N VAL A 130 0.90 -4.38 -18.30
CA VAL A 130 1.05 -4.38 -19.75
C VAL A 130 2.02 -5.47 -20.16
N LEU A 131 1.61 -6.32 -21.09
CA LEU A 131 2.45 -7.39 -21.63
C LEU A 131 3.38 -6.81 -22.71
N VAL A 132 4.64 -6.61 -22.35
CA VAL A 132 5.67 -6.12 -23.27
C VAL A 132 6.20 -7.27 -24.11
N GLY A 133 6.13 -7.13 -25.44
CA GLY A 133 6.63 -8.15 -26.38
C GLY A 133 5.84 -9.46 -26.39
N ALA A 134 4.66 -9.51 -25.78
CA ALA A 134 3.79 -10.67 -25.87
C ALA A 134 3.21 -10.83 -27.29
N ALA A 135 3.24 -12.05 -27.81
CA ALA A 135 2.73 -12.34 -29.16
C ALA A 135 1.20 -12.24 -29.24
N ASN A 136 0.49 -12.48 -28.12
CA ASN A 136 -0.96 -12.47 -28.05
C ASN A 136 -1.45 -11.64 -26.87
N GLU A 137 -2.59 -10.95 -27.06
CA GLU A 137 -3.32 -10.29 -25.97
C GLU A 137 -3.87 -11.37 -25.00
N GLY A 138 -3.75 -11.10 -23.70
CA GLY A 138 -4.30 -11.99 -22.67
C GLY A 138 -3.47 -13.24 -22.38
N GLN A 139 -2.21 -13.27 -22.78
CA GLN A 139 -1.30 -14.32 -22.36
C GLN A 139 -1.17 -14.27 -20.83
N LYS A 140 -1.69 -15.26 -20.14
CA LYS A 140 -1.47 -15.44 -18.71
C LYS A 140 0.01 -15.72 -18.50
N SER A 141 0.56 -15.25 -17.37
CA SER A 141 1.87 -15.70 -16.92
C SER A 141 1.92 -17.23 -17.03
N LEU A 142 2.95 -17.75 -17.65
CA LEU A 142 3.20 -19.19 -17.66
C LEU A 142 3.44 -19.59 -16.19
N ASN A 143 2.43 -20.19 -15.58
CA ASN A 143 2.60 -21.00 -14.38
C ASN A 143 3.07 -22.38 -14.81
#